data_a4fb3fbf2300dbde79ba686c045bde6a
#
_entry.id   a4fb3fbf2300dbde79ba686c045bde6a
#
_cell.length_a   1.000
_cell.length_b   1.000
_cell.length_c   1.000
_cell.angle_alpha   90.00
_cell.angle_beta   90.00
_cell.angle_gamma   90.00
#
_symmetry.space_group_name_H-M   'P 1'
#
loop_
_entity.id
_entity.type
_entity.pdbx_description
1 polymer ?
#
loop_
_entity_poly.entity_id
_entity_poly.type
_entity_poly.pdbx_seq_one_letter_code
_entity_poly.pdbx_strand_id
1 'polypeptide(L)'
;MTTNNTQSDVGTMTGEHLDLAHRLATQLRVDSIRCSTQAGSGHPTSSLSAADLMAVLLLRHLRYDWANAHQATNDHLIFSKGHASPLLYSMYRAVGVVGEDELVNTYRQFGSRLEGHPMPILPWVDVATGSLGQGLPDAVGVCLAGKYLDKLPYHAWVLCGDSELAEGSIWEAIDKAAYYKLGNLTAIVDVNRLGQNGPTELQWEMEKYAKRVEAFGARALVIDGHNLAAIDAALSEARSNPEQPTVVLARTIKAKGVPEIEDKNGWHGKALPKDMAERAIAALGGVTDLTITTATPDAGAPAIQADPSATVTLPVWDIGEKVATRAAFGAAISALAVRPKVVVLDGEVGNSTHAGEFKDVCPERFFEMFISEQQLIASAVGLSVRGYIPFASSFAAFLIARPYDFIRMAGVSEANIRLVGTHAGVEIGQDGPSQMALEDIAAMRAIHTSVVLYPSDAPSTAALVATMADTDGVVYLRATRGAYPVIYGPEEEFPIGGCKIHRAE
;
A
#
# COMPACT_ATOMS: atom_id res chain seq x y z
N MET A 1 4.38 8.32 -33.02
CA MET A 1 5.06 7.11 -33.58
C MET A 1 5.04 6.05 -32.52
N THR A 2 4.37 4.95 -32.79
CA THR A 2 4.28 3.80 -31.85
C THR A 2 5.50 2.92 -32.10
N THR A 3 6.42 2.84 -31.15
CA THR A 3 7.56 1.95 -31.23
C THR A 3 7.20 0.64 -30.50
N ASN A 4 7.04 -0.44 -31.26
CA ASN A 4 6.89 -1.80 -30.71
C ASN A 4 8.23 -2.26 -30.12
N ASN A 5 8.30 -2.40 -28.81
CA ASN A 5 9.44 -3.01 -28.14
C ASN A 5 9.14 -4.51 -27.96
N THR A 6 9.72 -5.34 -28.82
CA THR A 6 9.62 -6.80 -28.71
C THR A 6 10.64 -7.30 -27.69
N GLN A 7 10.15 -7.90 -26.67
CA GLN A 7 10.69 -8.86 -25.70
C GLN A 7 12.21 -9.00 -25.49
N SER A 8 12.59 -8.89 -24.20
CA SER A 8 13.72 -9.54 -23.50
C SER A 8 15.09 -9.44 -24.16
N ASP A 9 15.70 -8.28 -24.07
CA ASP A 9 17.15 -8.20 -24.04
C ASP A 9 17.58 -7.70 -22.67
N VAL A 10 18.10 -8.61 -21.82
CA VAL A 10 18.61 -8.31 -20.45
C VAL A 10 19.99 -7.61 -20.55
N GLY A 11 20.34 -7.09 -21.71
CA GLY A 11 21.53 -6.31 -21.95
C GLY A 11 21.42 -4.90 -21.35
N THR A 12 22.58 -4.32 -20.98
CA THR A 12 22.69 -2.92 -20.53
C THR A 12 22.04 -2.00 -21.55
N MET A 13 21.23 -1.02 -21.06
CA MET A 13 20.57 -0.01 -21.90
C MET A 13 21.61 0.77 -22.71
N THR A 14 21.53 0.74 -24.04
CA THR A 14 22.46 1.44 -24.94
C THR A 14 21.73 2.04 -26.14
N GLY A 15 22.38 3.01 -26.81
CA GLY A 15 21.94 3.55 -28.09
C GLY A 15 20.49 4.08 -28.06
N GLU A 16 19.64 3.53 -28.94
CA GLU A 16 18.24 3.99 -29.14
C GLU A 16 17.40 3.92 -27.87
N HIS A 17 17.62 2.93 -26.98
CA HIS A 17 16.90 2.82 -25.71
C HIS A 17 17.25 3.97 -24.74
N LEU A 18 18.52 4.39 -24.68
CA LEU A 18 18.93 5.54 -23.88
C LEU A 18 18.29 6.84 -24.41
N ASP A 19 18.28 7.02 -25.73
CA ASP A 19 17.66 8.19 -26.35
C ASP A 19 16.14 8.22 -26.08
N LEU A 20 15.47 7.07 -26.23
CA LEU A 20 14.03 6.95 -25.94
C LEU A 20 13.72 7.23 -24.47
N ALA A 21 14.49 6.68 -23.53
CA ALA A 21 14.32 6.93 -22.11
C ALA A 21 14.55 8.43 -21.75
N HIS A 22 15.54 9.06 -22.35
CA HIS A 22 15.79 10.49 -22.17
C HIS A 22 14.63 11.35 -22.69
N ARG A 23 14.12 11.05 -23.88
CA ARG A 23 12.95 11.73 -24.46
C ARG A 23 11.71 11.52 -23.61
N LEU A 24 11.48 10.31 -23.12
CA LEU A 24 10.37 10.01 -22.22
C LEU A 24 10.49 10.78 -20.92
N ALA A 25 11.65 10.76 -20.26
CA ALA A 25 11.88 11.53 -19.03
C ALA A 25 11.62 13.03 -19.22
N THR A 26 12.03 13.57 -20.37
CA THR A 26 11.78 14.95 -20.75
C THR A 26 10.29 15.24 -20.90
N GLN A 27 9.54 14.38 -21.61
CA GLN A 27 8.08 14.51 -21.74
C GLN A 27 7.39 14.45 -20.36
N LEU A 28 7.77 13.51 -19.49
CA LEU A 28 7.18 13.38 -18.15
C LEU A 28 7.40 14.66 -17.33
N ARG A 29 8.55 15.33 -17.47
CA ARG A 29 8.83 16.64 -16.86
C ARG A 29 7.92 17.73 -17.43
N VAL A 30 7.85 17.84 -18.74
CA VAL A 30 7.03 18.83 -19.43
C VAL A 30 5.56 18.70 -19.06
N ASP A 31 5.02 17.49 -19.09
CA ASP A 31 3.63 17.20 -18.74
C ASP A 31 3.33 17.51 -17.28
N SER A 32 4.25 17.17 -16.36
CA SER A 32 4.12 17.51 -14.94
C SER A 32 4.10 19.03 -14.70
N ILE A 33 4.87 19.80 -15.45
CA ILE A 33 4.83 21.27 -15.42
C ILE A 33 3.51 21.78 -15.97
N ARG A 34 3.08 21.29 -17.13
CA ARG A 34 1.85 21.75 -17.82
C ARG A 34 0.62 21.56 -16.94
N CYS A 35 0.38 20.34 -16.45
CA CYS A 35 -0.84 20.04 -15.68
C CYS A 35 -0.85 20.81 -14.34
N SER A 36 0.28 20.91 -13.63
CA SER A 36 0.35 21.63 -12.37
C SER A 36 0.24 23.15 -12.56
N THR A 37 0.81 23.71 -13.62
CA THR A 37 0.72 25.14 -13.95
C THR A 37 -0.72 25.50 -14.34
N GLN A 38 -1.39 24.68 -15.16
CA GLN A 38 -2.79 24.89 -15.54
C GLN A 38 -3.72 24.81 -14.34
N ALA A 39 -3.49 23.88 -13.42
CA ALA A 39 -4.25 23.77 -12.18
C ALA A 39 -3.94 24.89 -11.16
N GLY A 40 -2.84 25.63 -11.35
CA GLY A 40 -2.33 26.60 -10.37
C GLY A 40 -1.91 25.93 -9.04
N SER A 41 -1.74 24.63 -9.00
CA SER A 41 -1.51 23.81 -7.82
C SER A 41 -0.82 22.49 -8.18
N GLY A 42 -0.07 21.91 -7.24
CA GLY A 42 0.60 20.62 -7.44
C GLY A 42 2.07 20.64 -7.00
N HIS A 43 2.75 19.51 -7.24
CA HIS A 43 4.14 19.32 -6.81
C HIS A 43 5.06 19.01 -8.01
N PRO A 44 5.20 19.93 -8.99
CA PRO A 44 6.02 19.67 -10.17
C PRO A 44 7.48 19.36 -9.79
N THR A 45 8.06 20.06 -8.81
CA THR A 45 9.49 19.88 -8.45
C THR A 45 9.82 18.48 -7.95
N SER A 46 8.89 17.83 -7.24
CA SER A 46 9.03 16.43 -6.80
C SER A 46 8.81 15.42 -7.92
N SER A 47 8.07 15.82 -8.95
CA SER A 47 7.88 15.06 -10.18
C SER A 47 9.11 15.10 -11.08
N LEU A 48 9.70 16.30 -11.23
CA LEU A 48 10.87 16.51 -12.08
C LEU A 48 12.10 15.75 -11.59
N SER A 49 12.31 15.61 -10.25
CA SER A 49 13.44 14.87 -9.71
C SER A 49 13.40 13.38 -10.05
N ALA A 50 12.23 12.77 -10.01
CA ALA A 50 12.06 11.32 -10.21
C ALA A 50 11.77 10.92 -11.68
N ALA A 51 11.71 11.86 -12.61
CA ALA A 51 11.29 11.59 -13.98
C ALA A 51 12.21 10.59 -14.72
N ASP A 52 13.53 10.63 -14.50
CA ASP A 52 14.47 9.69 -15.12
C ASP A 52 14.26 8.27 -14.56
N LEU A 53 14.07 8.15 -13.25
CA LEU A 53 13.80 6.88 -12.56
C LEU A 53 12.53 6.21 -13.13
N MET A 54 11.46 6.98 -13.25
CA MET A 54 10.17 6.46 -13.73
C MET A 54 10.15 6.22 -15.24
N ALA A 55 10.89 6.99 -16.02
CA ALA A 55 11.02 6.74 -17.46
C ALA A 55 11.69 5.40 -17.75
N VAL A 56 12.80 5.09 -17.05
CA VAL A 56 13.50 3.81 -17.20
C VAL A 56 12.64 2.66 -16.68
N LEU A 57 12.01 2.83 -15.51
CA LEU A 57 11.11 1.83 -14.95
C LEU A 57 10.00 1.49 -15.94
N LEU A 58 9.30 2.49 -16.44
CA LEU A 58 8.15 2.34 -17.33
C LEU A 58 8.54 1.68 -18.66
N LEU A 59 9.70 2.07 -19.23
CA LEU A 59 10.15 1.60 -20.53
C LEU A 59 10.69 0.18 -20.49
N ARG A 60 11.32 -0.26 -19.38
CA ARG A 60 12.16 -1.46 -19.36
C ARG A 60 11.76 -2.50 -18.32
N HIS A 61 11.22 -2.08 -17.18
CA HIS A 61 11.09 -2.96 -16.01
C HIS A 61 9.65 -3.21 -15.59
N LEU A 62 8.75 -2.25 -15.75
CA LEU A 62 7.35 -2.42 -15.41
C LEU A 62 6.66 -3.33 -16.43
N ARG A 63 6.16 -4.47 -15.97
CA ARG A 63 5.38 -5.42 -16.78
C ARG A 63 3.91 -5.21 -16.46
N TYR A 64 3.19 -4.61 -17.39
CA TYR A 64 1.80 -4.22 -17.11
C TYR A 64 0.94 -4.26 -18.36
N ASP A 65 -0.23 -4.87 -18.27
CA ASP A 65 -1.28 -4.81 -19.28
C ASP A 65 -2.24 -3.66 -18.97
N TRP A 66 -2.05 -2.52 -19.62
CA TRP A 66 -2.85 -1.31 -19.39
C TRP A 66 -4.30 -1.44 -19.86
N ALA A 67 -4.60 -2.38 -20.74
CA ALA A 67 -5.96 -2.68 -21.17
C ALA A 67 -6.71 -3.55 -20.15
N ASN A 68 -5.97 -4.29 -19.32
CA ASN A 68 -6.52 -5.17 -18.29
C ASN A 68 -5.82 -4.91 -16.95
N ALA A 69 -6.24 -3.87 -16.24
CA ALA A 69 -5.68 -3.49 -14.95
C ALA A 69 -5.77 -4.61 -13.88
N HIS A 70 -6.73 -5.54 -14.03
CA HIS A 70 -6.93 -6.66 -13.11
C HIS A 70 -6.21 -7.96 -13.53
N GLN A 71 -5.32 -7.88 -14.54
CA GLN A 71 -4.48 -9.02 -14.90
C GLN A 71 -3.67 -9.49 -13.69
N ALA A 72 -3.83 -10.76 -13.31
CA ALA A 72 -3.27 -11.29 -12.06
C ALA A 72 -1.73 -11.21 -11.97
N THR A 73 -1.06 -11.13 -13.10
CA THR A 73 0.41 -11.10 -13.23
C THR A 73 0.97 -9.71 -13.51
N ASN A 74 0.13 -8.66 -13.53
CA ASN A 74 0.62 -7.29 -13.59
C ASN A 74 1.56 -6.99 -12.43
N ASP A 75 2.66 -6.29 -12.69
CA ASP A 75 3.45 -5.66 -11.65
C ASP A 75 2.61 -4.59 -10.93
N HIS A 76 3.01 -4.23 -9.73
CA HIS A 76 2.38 -3.18 -8.95
C HIS A 76 3.28 -1.95 -8.89
N LEU A 77 2.72 -0.77 -9.16
CA LEU A 77 3.43 0.51 -9.08
C LEU A 77 2.76 1.42 -8.06
N ILE A 78 3.41 1.65 -6.94
CA ILE A 78 2.88 2.47 -5.86
C ILE A 78 3.74 3.73 -5.69
N PHE A 79 3.11 4.91 -5.84
CA PHE A 79 3.73 6.18 -5.53
C PHE A 79 3.51 6.50 -4.05
N SER A 80 4.40 6.03 -3.16
CA SER A 80 4.34 6.32 -1.72
C SER A 80 4.47 7.82 -1.46
N LYS A 81 5.37 8.51 -2.19
CA LYS A 81 5.34 9.98 -2.29
C LYS A 81 4.21 10.45 -3.22
N GLY A 82 2.97 10.24 -2.79
CA GLY A 82 1.77 10.46 -3.59
C GLY A 82 1.61 11.88 -4.17
N HIS A 83 2.26 12.87 -3.55
CA HIS A 83 2.30 14.24 -4.06
C HIS A 83 3.00 14.36 -5.43
N ALA A 84 3.81 13.37 -5.85
CA ALA A 84 4.33 13.30 -7.22
C ALA A 84 3.31 12.82 -8.25
N SER A 85 2.02 12.97 -7.97
CA SER A 85 0.90 12.62 -8.86
C SER A 85 1.00 13.21 -10.28
N PRO A 86 1.55 14.43 -10.51
CA PRO A 86 1.78 14.91 -11.88
C PRO A 86 2.65 13.97 -12.71
N LEU A 87 3.70 13.39 -12.10
CA LEU A 87 4.56 12.41 -12.76
C LEU A 87 3.81 11.12 -13.07
N LEU A 88 3.07 10.58 -12.11
CA LEU A 88 2.29 9.34 -12.30
C LEU A 88 1.28 9.48 -13.43
N TYR A 89 0.53 10.59 -13.45
CA TYR A 89 -0.47 10.82 -14.50
C TYR A 89 0.15 11.13 -15.87
N SER A 90 1.36 11.73 -15.87
CA SER A 90 2.15 11.87 -17.10
C SER A 90 2.61 10.50 -17.65
N MET A 91 2.95 9.55 -16.77
CA MET A 91 3.23 8.16 -17.16
C MET A 91 1.99 7.49 -17.76
N TYR A 92 0.80 7.69 -17.17
CA TYR A 92 -0.46 7.18 -17.72
C TYR A 92 -0.78 7.79 -19.10
N ARG A 93 -0.43 9.07 -19.32
CA ARG A 93 -0.50 9.65 -20.65
C ARG A 93 0.48 8.99 -21.62
N ALA A 94 1.70 8.77 -21.21
CA ALA A 94 2.73 8.15 -22.06
C ALA A 94 2.38 6.73 -22.50
N VAL A 95 1.61 5.97 -21.71
CA VAL A 95 1.08 4.64 -22.07
C VAL A 95 -0.29 4.69 -22.74
N GLY A 96 -0.88 5.88 -22.90
CA GLY A 96 -2.11 6.09 -23.67
C GLY A 96 -3.43 5.84 -22.91
N VAL A 97 -3.41 5.68 -21.58
CA VAL A 97 -4.62 5.43 -20.77
C VAL A 97 -5.23 6.70 -20.18
N VAL A 98 -4.50 7.82 -20.25
CA VAL A 98 -4.97 9.18 -19.94
C VAL A 98 -4.71 10.05 -21.16
N GLY A 99 -5.70 10.82 -21.58
CA GLY A 99 -5.56 11.75 -22.71
C GLY A 99 -4.81 13.04 -22.32
N GLU A 100 -4.22 13.70 -23.28
CA GLU A 100 -3.53 14.99 -23.07
C GLU A 100 -4.45 16.05 -22.48
N ASP A 101 -5.65 16.20 -23.04
CA ASP A 101 -6.64 17.18 -22.58
C ASP A 101 -7.08 16.87 -21.13
N GLU A 102 -7.32 15.61 -20.83
CA GLU A 102 -7.65 15.16 -19.48
C GLU A 102 -6.52 15.50 -18.50
N LEU A 103 -5.26 15.15 -18.84
CA LEU A 103 -4.12 15.42 -17.97
C LEU A 103 -3.96 16.92 -17.68
N VAL A 104 -3.98 17.74 -18.73
CA VAL A 104 -3.64 19.16 -18.60
C VAL A 104 -4.78 19.98 -18.02
N ASN A 105 -6.02 19.71 -18.43
CA ASN A 105 -7.16 20.57 -18.11
C ASN A 105 -8.00 20.09 -16.93
N THR A 106 -7.85 18.81 -16.50
CA THR A 106 -8.68 18.30 -15.39
C THR A 106 -7.89 17.95 -14.12
N TYR A 107 -6.55 17.90 -14.17
CA TYR A 107 -5.73 17.64 -13.00
C TYR A 107 -6.11 18.58 -11.84
N ARG A 108 -6.41 18.00 -10.66
CA ARG A 108 -6.86 18.71 -9.44
C ARG A 108 -8.13 19.54 -9.60
N GLN A 109 -8.93 19.31 -10.62
CA GLN A 109 -10.23 19.95 -10.74
C GLN A 109 -11.30 19.15 -9.98
N PHE A 110 -12.30 19.83 -9.43
CA PHE A 110 -13.41 19.16 -8.75
C PHE A 110 -14.12 18.19 -9.69
N GLY A 111 -14.32 16.95 -9.23
CA GLY A 111 -14.95 15.88 -10.01
C GLY A 111 -14.04 15.17 -11.01
N SER A 112 -12.75 15.55 -11.09
CA SER A 112 -11.76 14.81 -11.87
C SER A 112 -11.26 13.60 -11.12
N ARG A 113 -10.99 12.51 -11.85
CA ARG A 113 -10.28 11.32 -11.31
C ARG A 113 -8.77 11.54 -11.16
N LEU A 114 -8.21 12.62 -11.74
CA LEU A 114 -6.81 13.00 -11.63
C LEU A 114 -6.62 13.93 -10.41
N GLU A 115 -6.77 13.37 -9.22
CA GLU A 115 -6.69 14.10 -7.97
C GLU A 115 -5.26 14.53 -7.63
N GLY A 116 -5.10 15.34 -6.59
CA GLY A 116 -3.79 15.82 -6.14
C GLY A 116 -2.86 14.74 -5.62
N HIS A 117 -3.42 13.59 -5.23
CA HIS A 117 -2.74 12.38 -4.81
C HIS A 117 -3.43 11.18 -5.45
N PRO A 118 -2.74 10.07 -5.71
CA PRO A 118 -3.33 8.92 -6.38
C PRO A 118 -4.45 8.27 -5.56
N MET A 119 -5.54 7.93 -6.23
CA MET A 119 -6.71 7.27 -5.65
C MET A 119 -7.10 6.04 -6.48
N PRO A 120 -7.63 4.95 -5.86
CA PRO A 120 -8.09 3.75 -6.56
C PRO A 120 -9.31 3.94 -7.47
N ILE A 121 -9.85 5.14 -7.59
CA ILE A 121 -10.79 5.51 -8.66
C ILE A 121 -10.15 5.32 -10.05
N LEU A 122 -8.84 5.36 -10.14
CA LEU A 122 -8.06 4.95 -11.30
C LEU A 122 -7.75 3.46 -11.17
N PRO A 123 -8.12 2.60 -12.14
CA PRO A 123 -7.95 1.14 -12.01
C PRO A 123 -6.50 0.67 -11.96
N TRP A 124 -5.55 1.57 -12.25
CA TRP A 124 -4.10 1.33 -12.21
C TRP A 124 -3.45 1.77 -10.88
N VAL A 125 -4.25 2.23 -9.91
CA VAL A 125 -3.80 2.66 -8.58
C VAL A 125 -4.30 1.64 -7.56
N ASP A 126 -3.39 0.94 -6.91
CA ASP A 126 -3.70 -0.12 -5.95
C ASP A 126 -4.25 0.45 -4.63
N VAL A 127 -3.66 1.54 -4.14
CA VAL A 127 -3.97 2.14 -2.84
C VAL A 127 -3.90 3.65 -2.93
N ALA A 128 -4.72 4.35 -2.15
CA ALA A 128 -4.61 5.78 -1.97
C ALA A 128 -3.33 6.12 -1.20
N THR A 129 -2.58 7.10 -1.70
CA THR A 129 -1.36 7.59 -1.04
C THR A 129 -1.41 9.11 -0.85
N GLY A 130 -0.41 9.64 -0.12
CA GLY A 130 -0.35 11.07 0.20
C GLY A 130 -0.11 11.32 1.68
N SER A 131 -0.60 10.44 2.56
CA SER A 131 -0.06 10.30 3.90
C SER A 131 1.25 9.51 3.78
N LEU A 132 2.38 10.18 4.03
CA LEU A 132 3.70 9.61 3.76
C LEU A 132 3.99 8.40 4.66
N GLY A 133 4.82 7.50 4.16
CA GLY A 133 5.22 6.30 4.89
C GLY A 133 4.23 5.14 4.80
N GLN A 134 3.24 5.17 3.89
CA GLN A 134 2.22 4.12 3.80
C GLN A 134 2.37 3.22 2.56
N GLY A 135 2.75 3.76 1.41
CA GLY A 135 2.81 2.98 0.17
C GLY A 135 3.79 1.81 0.21
N LEU A 136 4.95 1.96 0.88
CA LEU A 136 5.88 0.85 1.03
C LEU A 136 5.36 -0.24 1.98
N PRO A 137 4.79 0.09 3.15
CA PRO A 137 4.09 -0.88 3.99
C PRO A 137 2.97 -1.63 3.28
N ASP A 138 2.13 -0.95 2.48
CA ASP A 138 1.05 -1.60 1.72
C ASP A 138 1.63 -2.58 0.68
N ALA A 139 2.72 -2.20 0.01
CA ALA A 139 3.41 -3.06 -0.95
C ALA A 139 3.95 -4.35 -0.32
N VAL A 140 4.30 -4.36 0.97
CA VAL A 140 4.67 -5.60 1.68
C VAL A 140 3.53 -6.60 1.64
N GLY A 141 2.28 -6.17 1.89
CA GLY A 141 1.10 -7.04 1.80
C GLY A 141 0.87 -7.59 0.40
N VAL A 142 1.04 -6.76 -0.63
CA VAL A 142 0.98 -7.19 -2.04
C VAL A 142 2.05 -8.25 -2.33
N CYS A 143 3.27 -8.03 -1.87
CA CYS A 143 4.39 -8.94 -2.10
C CYS A 143 4.26 -10.26 -1.31
N LEU A 144 3.70 -10.22 -0.09
CA LEU A 144 3.35 -11.42 0.67
C LEU A 144 2.35 -12.30 -0.11
N ALA A 145 1.32 -11.68 -0.68
CA ALA A 145 0.37 -12.40 -1.54
C ALA A 145 1.09 -13.04 -2.72
N GLY A 146 1.92 -12.29 -3.45
CA GLY A 146 2.63 -12.78 -4.63
C GLY A 146 3.52 -13.98 -4.33
N LYS A 147 4.35 -13.87 -3.31
CA LYS A 147 5.34 -14.90 -2.98
C LYS A 147 4.71 -16.14 -2.33
N TYR A 148 3.82 -15.96 -1.36
CA TYR A 148 3.36 -17.05 -0.51
C TYR A 148 2.00 -17.63 -0.92
N LEU A 149 1.11 -16.81 -1.46
CA LEU A 149 -0.28 -17.19 -1.71
C LEU A 149 -0.57 -17.37 -3.21
N ASP A 150 -0.37 -16.33 -4.00
CA ASP A 150 -0.61 -16.35 -5.46
C ASP A 150 0.44 -17.22 -6.20
N LYS A 151 1.68 -17.23 -5.69
CA LYS A 151 2.85 -17.83 -6.33
C LYS A 151 3.04 -17.34 -7.77
N LEU A 152 2.88 -16.03 -7.93
CA LEU A 152 3.00 -15.34 -9.21
C LEU A 152 4.26 -14.45 -9.25
N PRO A 153 4.87 -14.26 -10.43
CA PRO A 153 6.15 -13.57 -10.57
C PRO A 153 6.06 -12.04 -10.63
N TYR A 154 4.93 -11.44 -10.26
CA TYR A 154 4.81 -10.00 -10.26
C TYR A 154 5.71 -9.34 -9.22
N HIS A 155 6.07 -8.11 -9.49
CA HIS A 155 6.95 -7.30 -8.68
C HIS A 155 6.24 -6.02 -8.23
N ALA A 156 6.46 -5.60 -6.99
CA ALA A 156 6.02 -4.30 -6.52
C ALA A 156 7.16 -3.28 -6.57
N TRP A 157 6.93 -2.19 -7.29
CA TRP A 157 7.80 -1.04 -7.42
C TRP A 157 7.21 0.11 -6.65
N VAL A 158 7.95 0.67 -5.69
CA VAL A 158 7.44 1.72 -4.81
C VAL A 158 8.33 2.94 -4.89
N LEU A 159 7.77 4.07 -5.33
CA LEU A 159 8.48 5.35 -5.36
C LEU A 159 8.32 6.06 -4.02
N CYS A 160 9.40 6.17 -3.25
CA CYS A 160 9.48 6.87 -1.97
C CYS A 160 10.25 8.19 -2.09
N GLY A 161 10.05 9.09 -1.13
CA GLY A 161 10.86 10.29 -0.95
C GLY A 161 11.86 10.14 0.19
N ASP A 162 12.94 10.91 0.16
CA ASP A 162 13.97 10.93 1.22
C ASP A 162 13.44 11.48 2.55
N SER A 163 12.60 12.53 2.53
CA SER A 163 11.89 13.01 3.74
C SER A 163 10.98 11.94 4.33
N GLU A 164 10.38 11.12 3.48
CA GLU A 164 9.47 10.04 3.88
C GLU A 164 10.18 8.95 4.69
N LEU A 165 11.49 8.78 4.53
CA LEU A 165 12.28 7.86 5.35
C LEU A 165 12.38 8.27 6.82
N ALA A 166 11.86 9.42 7.22
CA ALA A 166 11.68 9.79 8.61
C ALA A 166 10.50 9.07 9.28
N GLU A 167 9.54 8.54 8.48
CA GLU A 167 8.41 7.77 9.00
C GLU A 167 8.87 6.40 9.52
N GLY A 168 8.46 6.06 10.76
CA GLY A 168 8.81 4.79 11.38
C GLY A 168 8.27 3.57 10.62
N SER A 169 7.11 3.72 9.99
CA SER A 169 6.47 2.69 9.18
C SER A 169 7.29 2.21 7.98
N ILE A 170 8.13 3.09 7.40
CA ILE A 170 9.07 2.68 6.34
C ILE A 170 10.04 1.62 6.87
N TRP A 171 10.52 1.80 8.10
CA TRP A 171 11.47 0.86 8.71
C TRP A 171 10.79 -0.42 9.18
N GLU A 172 9.54 -0.36 9.67
CA GLU A 172 8.72 -1.55 9.90
C GLU A 172 8.55 -2.34 8.59
N ALA A 173 8.28 -1.65 7.46
CA ALA A 173 8.11 -2.29 6.16
C ALA A 173 9.39 -2.99 5.67
N ILE A 174 10.54 -2.31 5.75
CA ILE A 174 11.82 -2.88 5.33
C ILE A 174 12.17 -4.10 6.19
N ASP A 175 11.98 -4.04 7.52
CA ASP A 175 12.21 -5.15 8.43
C ASP A 175 11.32 -6.36 8.08
N LYS A 176 10.01 -6.15 7.90
CA LYS A 176 9.11 -7.27 7.55
C LYS A 176 9.37 -7.80 6.15
N ALA A 177 9.67 -6.93 5.19
CA ALA A 177 10.06 -7.36 3.85
C ALA A 177 11.33 -8.25 3.88
N ALA A 178 12.32 -7.89 4.71
CA ALA A 178 13.52 -8.68 4.90
C ALA A 178 13.23 -10.00 5.61
N TYR A 179 12.43 -9.97 6.70
CA TYR A 179 12.02 -11.16 7.44
C TYR A 179 11.32 -12.20 6.54
N TYR A 180 10.39 -11.73 5.71
CA TYR A 180 9.66 -12.57 4.75
C TYR A 180 10.41 -12.77 3.42
N LYS A 181 11.65 -12.27 3.31
CA LYS A 181 12.48 -12.43 2.12
C LYS A 181 11.78 -12.00 0.83
N LEU A 182 11.12 -10.84 0.84
CA LEU A 182 10.31 -10.37 -0.28
C LEU A 182 11.20 -9.81 -1.41
N GLY A 183 11.86 -10.68 -2.16
CA GLY A 183 12.66 -10.29 -3.31
C GLY A 183 11.86 -9.74 -4.49
N ASN A 184 10.53 -9.84 -4.41
CA ASN A 184 9.59 -9.20 -5.34
C ASN A 184 9.17 -7.78 -4.91
N LEU A 185 9.91 -7.14 -3.98
CA LEU A 185 9.71 -5.76 -3.54
C LEU A 185 10.94 -4.91 -3.83
N THR A 186 10.74 -3.79 -4.52
CA THR A 186 11.77 -2.77 -4.70
C THR A 186 11.24 -1.40 -4.33
N ALA A 187 11.85 -0.77 -3.33
CA ALA A 187 11.67 0.65 -3.03
C ALA A 187 12.68 1.47 -3.86
N ILE A 188 12.20 2.50 -4.55
CA ILE A 188 13.02 3.48 -5.27
C ILE A 188 12.91 4.79 -4.52
N VAL A 189 14.00 5.19 -3.84
CA VAL A 189 14.02 6.39 -3.02
C VAL A 189 14.61 7.54 -3.82
N ASP A 190 13.79 8.56 -4.10
CA ASP A 190 14.20 9.82 -4.72
C ASP A 190 14.88 10.70 -3.68
N VAL A 191 16.23 10.56 -3.56
CA VAL A 191 17.05 11.32 -2.60
C VAL A 191 17.44 12.66 -3.21
N ASN A 192 16.49 13.59 -3.22
CA ASN A 192 16.68 14.94 -3.77
C ASN A 192 17.08 16.00 -2.72
N ARG A 193 17.29 15.61 -1.49
CA ARG A 193 17.74 16.38 -0.32
C ARG A 193 16.84 17.50 0.18
N LEU A 194 15.73 17.82 -0.48
CA LEU A 194 14.86 18.93 -0.14
C LEU A 194 13.45 18.48 0.22
N GLY A 195 13.09 18.66 1.47
CA GLY A 195 11.74 18.47 1.99
C GLY A 195 10.81 19.66 1.69
N GLN A 196 9.70 19.72 2.42
CA GLN A 196 8.73 20.79 2.28
C GLN A 196 9.26 22.12 2.81
N ASN A 197 9.98 22.11 3.92
CA ASN A 197 10.40 23.32 4.64
C ASN A 197 11.94 23.50 4.68
N GLY A 198 12.69 22.77 3.88
CA GLY A 198 14.15 22.87 3.88
C GLY A 198 14.84 21.55 3.55
N PRO A 199 16.15 21.46 3.82
CA PRO A 199 16.90 20.23 3.61
C PRO A 199 16.35 19.08 4.45
N THR A 200 16.40 17.86 3.90
CA THR A 200 16.07 16.62 4.61
C THR A 200 17.15 16.29 5.65
N GLU A 201 16.84 15.43 6.63
CA GLU A 201 17.71 15.07 7.76
C GLU A 201 19.13 14.67 7.32
N LEU A 202 19.22 13.77 6.35
CA LEU A 202 20.50 13.24 5.86
C LEU A 202 20.95 13.84 4.54
N GLN A 203 20.13 14.65 3.90
CA GLN A 203 20.45 15.24 2.59
C GLN A 203 21.02 14.19 1.60
N TRP A 204 22.22 14.34 1.10
CA TRP A 204 22.93 13.39 0.22
C TRP A 204 23.97 12.53 0.95
N GLU A 205 23.80 12.28 2.25
CA GLU A 205 24.66 11.33 2.96
C GLU A 205 24.28 9.87 2.62
N MET A 206 24.49 9.51 1.35
CA MET A 206 24.03 8.26 0.76
C MET A 206 24.48 7.00 1.53
N GLU A 207 25.70 7.01 2.06
CA GLU A 207 26.22 5.91 2.88
C GLU A 207 25.44 5.71 4.19
N LYS A 208 24.91 6.79 4.78
CA LYS A 208 24.11 6.66 5.99
C LYS A 208 22.75 6.03 5.70
N TYR A 209 22.13 6.41 4.57
CA TYR A 209 20.91 5.74 4.11
C TYR A 209 21.15 4.26 3.84
N ALA A 210 22.23 3.92 3.10
CA ALA A 210 22.56 2.54 2.78
C ALA A 210 22.77 1.70 4.04
N LYS A 211 23.56 2.18 5.00
CA LYS A 211 23.81 1.47 6.27
C LYS A 211 22.52 1.26 7.10
N ARG A 212 21.59 2.24 7.10
CA ARG A 212 20.29 2.07 7.75
C ARG A 212 19.48 0.95 7.06
N VAL A 213 19.38 0.98 5.73
CA VAL A 213 18.65 -0.04 4.95
C VAL A 213 19.23 -1.43 5.18
N GLU A 214 20.55 -1.57 5.12
CA GLU A 214 21.26 -2.83 5.33
C GLU A 214 21.07 -3.38 6.76
N ALA A 215 21.07 -2.48 7.77
CA ALA A 215 20.81 -2.86 9.16
C ALA A 215 19.42 -3.42 9.38
N PHE A 216 18.42 -3.05 8.56
CA PHE A 216 17.08 -3.62 8.56
C PHE A 216 16.94 -4.85 7.63
N GLY A 217 18.04 -5.34 7.07
CA GLY A 217 18.09 -6.61 6.32
C GLY A 217 17.79 -6.50 4.83
N ALA A 218 17.48 -5.32 4.30
CA ALA A 218 17.29 -5.13 2.87
C ALA A 218 18.62 -4.83 2.16
N ARG A 219 18.66 -5.03 0.85
CA ARG A 219 19.78 -4.66 0.01
C ARG A 219 19.70 -3.20 -0.38
N ALA A 220 20.79 -2.46 -0.21
CA ALA A 220 20.89 -1.06 -0.64
C ALA A 220 21.69 -0.95 -1.93
N LEU A 221 21.14 -0.25 -2.94
CA LEU A 221 21.84 0.10 -4.19
C LEU A 221 21.89 1.63 -4.29
N VAL A 222 23.07 2.19 -4.21
CA VAL A 222 23.29 3.66 -4.33
C VAL A 222 23.66 4.00 -5.76
N ILE A 223 22.88 4.91 -6.37
CA ILE A 223 23.08 5.31 -7.78
C ILE A 223 22.98 6.82 -7.97
N ASP A 224 23.52 7.30 -9.09
CA ASP A 224 23.12 8.58 -9.66
C ASP A 224 21.75 8.45 -10.32
N GLY A 225 20.73 9.08 -9.73
CA GLY A 225 19.34 9.02 -10.17
C GLY A 225 19.03 9.77 -11.48
N HIS A 226 20.07 10.35 -12.13
CA HIS A 226 19.97 10.97 -13.45
C HIS A 226 20.82 10.23 -14.51
N ASN A 227 21.53 9.17 -14.12
CA ASN A 227 22.24 8.30 -15.05
C ASN A 227 21.33 7.14 -15.46
N LEU A 228 20.72 7.22 -16.64
CA LEU A 228 19.76 6.25 -17.15
C LEU A 228 20.28 4.81 -17.20
N ALA A 229 21.56 4.62 -17.55
CA ALA A 229 22.19 3.31 -17.56
C ALA A 229 22.40 2.73 -16.16
N ALA A 230 22.75 3.59 -15.18
CA ALA A 230 22.87 3.17 -13.78
C ALA A 230 21.50 2.81 -13.18
N ILE A 231 20.45 3.55 -13.54
CA ILE A 231 19.06 3.23 -13.14
C ILE A 231 18.65 1.87 -13.70
N ASP A 232 18.84 1.64 -14.99
CA ASP A 232 18.51 0.37 -15.66
C ASP A 232 19.23 -0.82 -15.01
N ALA A 233 20.53 -0.67 -14.75
CA ALA A 233 21.33 -1.71 -14.09
C ALA A 233 20.81 -2.02 -12.68
N ALA A 234 20.52 -0.99 -11.88
CA ALA A 234 20.02 -1.17 -10.52
C ALA A 234 18.62 -1.84 -10.49
N LEU A 235 17.71 -1.44 -11.37
CA LEU A 235 16.37 -2.05 -11.45
C LEU A 235 16.43 -3.50 -11.95
N SER A 236 17.33 -3.81 -12.91
CA SER A 236 17.59 -5.19 -13.35
C SER A 236 18.12 -6.04 -12.20
N GLU A 237 19.08 -5.52 -11.45
CA GLU A 237 19.69 -6.19 -10.30
C GLU A 237 18.67 -6.40 -9.17
N ALA A 238 17.80 -5.43 -8.90
CA ALA A 238 16.72 -5.54 -7.93
C ALA A 238 15.75 -6.68 -8.26
N ARG A 239 15.28 -6.75 -9.50
CA ARG A 239 14.36 -7.81 -9.95
C ARG A 239 14.99 -9.22 -9.92
N SER A 240 16.31 -9.32 -10.08
CA SER A 240 17.01 -10.60 -10.14
C SER A 240 17.22 -11.29 -8.80
N ASN A 241 16.96 -10.61 -7.67
CA ASN A 241 17.19 -11.16 -6.34
C ASN A 241 15.87 -11.66 -5.71
N PRO A 242 15.57 -12.97 -5.72
CA PRO A 242 14.29 -13.51 -5.25
C PRO A 242 14.15 -13.57 -3.71
N GLU A 243 15.25 -13.42 -2.96
CA GLU A 243 15.29 -13.71 -1.53
C GLU A 243 15.48 -12.48 -0.64
N GLN A 244 15.70 -11.29 -1.22
CA GLN A 244 15.96 -10.10 -0.43
C GLN A 244 15.31 -8.88 -1.07
N PRO A 245 14.54 -8.08 -0.31
CA PRO A 245 14.01 -6.81 -0.81
C PRO A 245 15.15 -5.85 -1.13
N THR A 246 14.93 -5.01 -2.14
CA THR A 246 15.94 -4.05 -2.59
C THR A 246 15.45 -2.62 -2.40
N VAL A 247 16.33 -1.75 -1.89
CA VAL A 247 16.10 -0.31 -1.81
C VAL A 247 17.12 0.37 -2.72
N VAL A 248 16.66 0.96 -3.81
CA VAL A 248 17.46 1.78 -4.72
C VAL A 248 17.49 3.21 -4.18
N LEU A 249 18.63 3.63 -3.66
CA LEU A 249 18.86 4.98 -3.15
C LEU A 249 19.40 5.84 -4.31
N ALA A 250 18.49 6.55 -4.97
CA ALA A 250 18.83 7.35 -6.14
C ALA A 250 19.13 8.80 -5.74
N ARG A 251 20.39 9.22 -5.85
CA ARG A 251 20.77 10.62 -5.67
C ARG A 251 20.24 11.44 -6.84
N THR A 252 19.31 12.33 -6.56
CA THR A 252 18.64 13.18 -7.57
C THR A 252 18.76 14.66 -7.21
N ILE A 253 18.24 15.50 -8.10
CA ILE A 253 18.20 16.96 -7.94
C ILE A 253 16.74 17.40 -8.02
N LYS A 254 16.24 18.08 -6.98
CA LYS A 254 14.88 18.61 -6.99
C LYS A 254 14.67 19.64 -8.08
N ALA A 255 13.54 19.57 -8.79
CA ALA A 255 13.24 20.43 -9.94
C ALA A 255 14.22 20.29 -11.12
N LYS A 256 14.81 19.09 -11.32
CA LYS A 256 15.75 18.78 -12.40
C LYS A 256 15.23 19.24 -13.78
N GLY A 257 16.07 19.99 -14.48
CA GLY A 257 15.75 20.51 -15.82
C GLY A 257 15.13 21.91 -15.82
N VAL A 258 14.94 22.55 -14.65
CA VAL A 258 14.46 23.94 -14.55
C VAL A 258 15.51 24.78 -13.79
N PRO A 259 16.52 25.34 -14.46
CA PRO A 259 17.68 25.98 -13.84
C PRO A 259 17.34 27.11 -12.87
N GLU A 260 16.21 27.80 -13.09
CA GLU A 260 15.76 28.91 -12.22
C GLU A 260 15.44 28.44 -10.78
N ILE A 261 15.00 27.17 -10.61
CA ILE A 261 14.54 26.63 -9.34
C ILE A 261 15.22 25.30 -8.96
N GLU A 262 16.09 24.77 -9.82
CA GLU A 262 16.81 23.52 -9.59
C GLU A 262 17.61 23.61 -8.29
N ASP A 263 17.42 22.60 -7.41
CA ASP A 263 18.05 22.49 -6.09
C ASP A 263 17.80 23.67 -5.14
N LYS A 264 16.68 24.38 -5.29
CA LYS A 264 16.33 25.53 -4.43
C LYS A 264 15.18 25.23 -3.50
N ASN A 265 15.29 25.69 -2.25
CA ASN A 265 14.22 25.63 -1.26
C ASN A 265 13.01 26.50 -1.65
N GLY A 266 11.85 26.19 -1.04
CA GLY A 266 10.65 27.00 -1.13
C GLY A 266 9.79 26.72 -2.36
N TRP A 267 10.11 25.71 -3.15
CA TRP A 267 9.36 25.29 -4.34
C TRP A 267 8.59 23.97 -4.16
N HIS A 268 8.65 23.35 -3.00
CA HIS A 268 7.84 22.18 -2.72
C HIS A 268 6.35 22.55 -2.68
N GLY A 269 5.52 21.84 -3.43
CA GLY A 269 4.06 22.09 -3.46
C GLY A 269 3.62 23.38 -4.17
N LYS A 270 4.51 23.99 -4.98
CA LYS A 270 4.19 25.18 -5.75
C LYS A 270 4.21 24.88 -7.26
N ALA A 271 3.10 25.19 -7.92
CA ALA A 271 3.06 25.23 -9.38
C ALA A 271 3.94 26.38 -9.91
N LEU A 272 4.51 26.21 -11.09
CA LEU A 272 5.31 27.28 -11.71
C LEU A 272 4.38 28.42 -12.18
N PRO A 273 4.78 29.70 -12.03
CA PRO A 273 4.15 30.78 -12.73
C PRO A 273 4.15 30.53 -14.24
N LYS A 274 3.11 30.99 -14.96
CA LYS A 274 2.91 30.68 -16.38
C LYS A 274 4.12 31.01 -17.26
N ASP A 275 4.70 32.22 -17.06
CA ASP A 275 5.88 32.67 -17.80
C ASP A 275 7.14 31.83 -17.52
N MET A 276 7.31 31.38 -16.27
CA MET A 276 8.40 30.48 -15.88
C MET A 276 8.17 29.08 -16.47
N ALA A 277 6.93 28.57 -16.44
CA ALA A 277 6.59 27.29 -17.06
C ALA A 277 6.85 27.28 -18.56
N GLU A 278 6.49 28.35 -19.28
CA GLU A 278 6.76 28.51 -20.71
C GLU A 278 8.27 28.47 -21.02
N ARG A 279 9.09 29.17 -20.22
CA ARG A 279 10.57 29.12 -20.38
C ARG A 279 11.13 27.74 -20.06
N ALA A 280 10.64 27.11 -18.99
CA ALA A 280 11.09 25.77 -18.58
C ALA A 280 10.75 24.72 -19.65
N ILE A 281 9.54 24.75 -20.20
CA ILE A 281 9.10 23.84 -21.27
C ILE A 281 9.93 24.06 -22.53
N ALA A 282 10.21 25.31 -22.91
CA ALA A 282 11.08 25.63 -24.06
C ALA A 282 12.50 25.10 -23.85
N ALA A 283 13.06 25.28 -22.64
CA ALA A 283 14.41 24.78 -22.30
C ALA A 283 14.50 23.25 -22.30
N LEU A 284 13.39 22.55 -21.99
CA LEU A 284 13.26 21.10 -22.08
C LEU A 284 12.99 20.59 -23.51
N GLY A 285 12.95 21.45 -24.51
CA GLY A 285 12.75 21.06 -25.92
C GLY A 285 11.30 21.11 -26.39
N GLY A 286 10.39 21.65 -25.59
CA GLY A 286 8.99 21.83 -25.96
C GLY A 286 8.08 20.65 -25.61
N VAL A 287 6.83 20.74 -26.03
CA VAL A 287 5.82 19.69 -25.84
C VAL A 287 6.04 18.57 -26.86
N THR A 288 6.03 17.35 -26.40
CA THR A 288 6.11 16.14 -27.24
C THR A 288 4.89 15.25 -27.01
N ASP A 289 4.62 14.36 -27.95
CA ASP A 289 3.53 13.38 -27.89
C ASP A 289 4.08 11.98 -28.15
N LEU A 290 4.94 11.54 -27.25
CA LEU A 290 5.52 10.21 -27.28
C LEU A 290 4.61 9.23 -26.56
N THR A 291 4.17 8.19 -27.27
CA THR A 291 3.47 7.04 -26.67
C THR A 291 4.39 5.84 -26.70
N ILE A 292 4.43 5.11 -25.59
CA ILE A 292 5.26 3.91 -25.43
C ILE A 292 4.39 2.71 -25.09
N THR A 293 4.94 1.51 -25.31
CA THR A 293 4.39 0.24 -24.85
C THR A 293 5.30 -0.33 -23.77
N THR A 294 4.75 -0.71 -22.63
CA THR A 294 5.47 -1.42 -21.58
C THR A 294 5.62 -2.90 -21.90
N ALA A 295 6.49 -3.57 -21.18
CA ALA A 295 6.58 -5.03 -21.27
C ALA A 295 5.26 -5.68 -20.81
N THR A 296 4.83 -6.71 -21.54
CA THR A 296 3.64 -7.48 -21.19
C THR A 296 3.99 -8.44 -20.04
N PRO A 297 3.13 -8.59 -19.01
CA PRO A 297 3.33 -9.58 -17.98
C PRO A 297 3.15 -11.01 -18.53
N ASP A 298 3.83 -11.97 -17.90
CA ASP A 298 3.66 -13.38 -18.23
C ASP A 298 2.23 -13.85 -17.92
N ALA A 299 1.74 -14.85 -18.66
CA ALA A 299 0.45 -15.44 -18.36
C ALA A 299 0.51 -16.24 -17.04
N GLY A 300 -0.55 -16.17 -16.23
CA GLY A 300 -0.62 -16.90 -14.97
C GLY A 300 -1.94 -16.66 -14.25
N ALA A 301 -2.25 -17.54 -13.30
CA ALA A 301 -3.38 -17.41 -12.40
C ALA A 301 -2.92 -17.67 -10.96
N PRO A 302 -3.53 -16.99 -9.95
CA PRO A 302 -3.19 -17.23 -8.56
C PRO A 302 -3.35 -18.69 -8.17
N ALA A 303 -2.40 -19.21 -7.38
CA ALA A 303 -2.45 -20.59 -6.89
C ALA A 303 -3.66 -20.82 -5.98
N ILE A 304 -4.04 -19.80 -5.20
CA ILE A 304 -5.23 -19.83 -4.34
C ILE A 304 -6.39 -19.16 -5.07
N GLN A 305 -7.43 -19.94 -5.37
CA GLN A 305 -8.67 -19.48 -5.96
C GLN A 305 -9.78 -19.39 -4.89
N ALA A 306 -10.78 -18.51 -5.11
CA ALA A 306 -11.98 -18.54 -4.30
C ALA A 306 -12.75 -19.85 -4.51
N ASP A 307 -13.29 -20.40 -3.43
CA ASP A 307 -14.20 -21.55 -3.48
C ASP A 307 -15.57 -21.14 -2.94
N PRO A 308 -16.52 -20.79 -3.81
CA PRO A 308 -17.85 -20.40 -3.38
C PRO A 308 -18.69 -21.57 -2.80
N SER A 309 -18.24 -22.82 -2.99
CA SER A 309 -18.88 -23.99 -2.43
C SER A 309 -18.43 -24.34 -1.01
N ALA A 310 -17.37 -23.67 -0.50
CA ALA A 310 -16.84 -23.91 0.82
C ALA A 310 -17.89 -23.62 1.91
N THR A 311 -18.35 -24.67 2.57
CA THR A 311 -19.34 -24.56 3.65
C THR A 311 -18.63 -24.38 4.98
N VAL A 312 -18.91 -23.27 5.66
CA VAL A 312 -18.40 -22.97 6.99
C VAL A 312 -19.30 -23.59 8.04
N THR A 313 -18.77 -24.43 8.91
CA THR A 313 -19.47 -24.93 10.10
C THR A 313 -18.96 -24.16 11.31
N LEU A 314 -19.79 -23.23 11.81
CA LEU A 314 -19.43 -22.44 12.99
C LEU A 314 -19.51 -23.28 14.27
N PRO A 315 -18.67 -22.98 15.28
CA PRO A 315 -18.72 -23.60 16.57
C PRO A 315 -20.05 -23.28 17.30
N VAL A 316 -20.52 -24.22 18.12
CA VAL A 316 -21.76 -24.10 18.88
C VAL A 316 -21.43 -24.28 20.38
N TRP A 317 -22.13 -23.54 21.22
CA TRP A 317 -21.98 -23.58 22.68
C TRP A 317 -23.36 -23.72 23.35
N ASP A 318 -23.39 -24.34 24.53
CA ASP A 318 -24.62 -24.49 25.30
C ASP A 318 -25.02 -23.17 26.00
N ILE A 319 -26.31 -22.91 26.08
CA ILE A 319 -26.88 -21.78 26.84
C ILE A 319 -26.38 -21.83 28.29
N GLY A 320 -25.83 -20.72 28.77
CA GLY A 320 -25.26 -20.59 30.11
C GLY A 320 -23.79 -21.02 30.24
N GLU A 321 -23.20 -21.66 29.23
CA GLU A 321 -21.77 -21.88 29.18
C GLU A 321 -21.01 -20.55 29.22
N LYS A 322 -19.86 -20.50 29.90
CA LYS A 322 -19.05 -19.27 29.98
C LYS A 322 -17.92 -19.32 28.98
N VAL A 323 -18.00 -18.45 27.97
CA VAL A 323 -17.01 -18.34 26.89
C VAL A 323 -16.58 -16.89 26.70
N ALA A 324 -15.29 -16.65 26.55
CA ALA A 324 -14.77 -15.32 26.19
C ALA A 324 -15.00 -15.03 24.71
N THR A 325 -15.44 -13.81 24.38
CA THR A 325 -15.66 -13.44 22.97
C THR A 325 -14.37 -13.55 22.13
N ARG A 326 -13.20 -13.28 22.72
CA ARG A 326 -11.92 -13.50 22.01
C ARG A 326 -11.63 -14.98 21.71
N ALA A 327 -12.03 -15.92 22.60
CA ALA A 327 -11.90 -17.36 22.35
C ALA A 327 -12.92 -17.83 21.29
N ALA A 328 -14.12 -17.29 21.32
CA ALA A 328 -15.11 -17.54 20.27
C ALA A 328 -14.64 -17.02 18.91
N PHE A 329 -13.90 -15.88 18.84
CA PHE A 329 -13.24 -15.42 17.64
C PHE A 329 -12.22 -16.45 17.15
N GLY A 330 -11.33 -16.96 18.01
CA GLY A 330 -10.33 -17.98 17.63
C GLY A 330 -10.96 -19.22 17.00
N ALA A 331 -12.01 -19.75 17.64
CA ALA A 331 -12.73 -20.90 17.12
C ALA A 331 -13.46 -20.60 15.78
N ALA A 332 -14.06 -19.41 15.65
CA ALA A 332 -14.76 -19.00 14.43
C ALA A 332 -13.81 -18.75 13.27
N ILE A 333 -12.67 -18.06 13.50
CA ILE A 333 -11.70 -17.79 12.43
C ILE A 333 -11.03 -19.09 11.97
N SER A 334 -10.81 -20.05 12.86
CA SER A 334 -10.33 -21.38 12.49
C SER A 334 -11.32 -22.13 11.61
N ALA A 335 -12.62 -22.01 11.89
CA ALA A 335 -13.67 -22.57 11.03
C ALA A 335 -13.69 -21.94 9.64
N LEU A 336 -13.32 -20.65 9.52
CA LEU A 336 -13.19 -19.97 8.23
C LEU A 336 -11.97 -20.40 7.40
N ALA A 337 -11.07 -21.23 7.93
CA ALA A 337 -9.93 -21.76 7.18
C ALA A 337 -10.35 -22.59 5.94
N VAL A 338 -11.56 -23.09 5.87
CA VAL A 338 -12.12 -23.74 4.67
C VAL A 338 -12.29 -22.77 3.50
N ARG A 339 -12.35 -21.45 3.76
CA ARG A 339 -12.44 -20.40 2.74
C ARG A 339 -11.03 -20.01 2.28
N PRO A 340 -10.61 -20.35 1.05
CA PRO A 340 -9.22 -20.23 0.63
C PRO A 340 -8.68 -18.80 0.66
N LYS A 341 -9.55 -17.79 0.48
CA LYS A 341 -9.15 -16.37 0.46
C LYS A 341 -9.01 -15.74 1.85
N VAL A 342 -9.42 -16.42 2.92
CA VAL A 342 -9.24 -15.93 4.30
C VAL A 342 -7.77 -16.07 4.70
N VAL A 343 -7.20 -14.97 5.18
CA VAL A 343 -5.81 -14.85 5.65
C VAL A 343 -5.84 -14.18 7.02
N VAL A 344 -4.98 -14.59 7.92
CA VAL A 344 -4.90 -14.01 9.27
C VAL A 344 -3.53 -13.39 9.50
N LEU A 345 -3.52 -12.20 10.12
CA LEU A 345 -2.33 -11.50 10.57
C LEU A 345 -2.47 -11.20 12.06
N ASP A 346 -1.38 -11.30 12.81
CA ASP A 346 -1.37 -10.99 14.25
C ASP A 346 -0.13 -10.17 14.65
N GLY A 347 -0.26 -9.38 15.69
CA GLY A 347 0.78 -8.51 16.22
C GLY A 347 1.53 -9.11 17.41
N GLU A 348 1.97 -10.39 17.32
CA GLU A 348 2.71 -11.13 18.36
C GLU A 348 1.91 -11.37 19.67
N VAL A 349 0.60 -11.35 19.56
CA VAL A 349 -0.30 -11.62 20.70
C VAL A 349 -1.33 -12.72 20.40
N GLY A 350 -1.04 -13.56 19.41
CA GLY A 350 -1.93 -14.60 18.91
C GLY A 350 -2.41 -15.61 19.95
N ASN A 351 -1.63 -15.84 21.01
CA ASN A 351 -2.02 -16.63 22.18
C ASN A 351 -3.09 -15.95 23.04
N SER A 352 -3.17 -14.64 23.01
CA SER A 352 -4.12 -13.83 23.78
C SER A 352 -5.34 -13.42 22.95
N THR A 353 -5.14 -13.11 21.68
CA THR A 353 -6.23 -12.81 20.71
C THR A 353 -6.96 -14.07 20.27
N HIS A 354 -6.36 -15.24 20.42
CA HIS A 354 -6.75 -16.53 19.86
C HIS A 354 -6.61 -16.63 18.31
N ALA A 355 -6.01 -15.65 17.66
CA ALA A 355 -5.67 -15.74 16.24
C ALA A 355 -4.70 -16.89 15.93
N GLY A 356 -3.90 -17.30 16.91
CA GLY A 356 -3.00 -18.45 16.82
C GLY A 356 -3.71 -19.78 16.51
N GLU A 357 -4.99 -19.93 16.85
CA GLU A 357 -5.78 -21.12 16.53
C GLU A 357 -5.96 -21.28 15.00
N PHE A 358 -6.03 -20.20 14.24
CA PHE A 358 -6.02 -20.28 12.77
C PHE A 358 -4.68 -20.77 12.24
N LYS A 359 -3.57 -20.33 12.88
CA LYS A 359 -2.22 -20.80 12.51
C LYS A 359 -2.05 -22.30 12.68
N ASP A 360 -2.70 -22.88 13.71
CA ASP A 360 -2.64 -24.31 13.97
C ASP A 360 -3.33 -25.15 12.87
N VAL A 361 -4.33 -24.61 12.21
CA VAL A 361 -5.10 -25.29 11.15
C VAL A 361 -4.68 -24.89 9.74
N CYS A 362 -4.11 -23.69 9.54
CA CYS A 362 -3.74 -23.16 8.24
C CYS A 362 -2.51 -22.23 8.32
N PRO A 363 -1.32 -22.76 8.68
CA PRO A 363 -0.12 -21.96 8.89
C PRO A 363 0.36 -21.21 7.66
N GLU A 364 0.09 -21.70 6.46
CA GLU A 364 0.50 -21.08 5.19
C GLU A 364 -0.27 -19.80 4.85
N ARG A 365 -1.38 -19.52 5.54
CA ARG A 365 -2.19 -18.31 5.41
C ARG A 365 -2.22 -17.46 6.68
N PHE A 366 -1.26 -17.70 7.59
CA PHE A 366 -1.04 -16.90 8.77
C PHE A 366 0.28 -16.11 8.64
N PHE A 367 0.22 -14.79 8.89
CA PHE A 367 1.40 -13.94 8.86
C PHE A 367 1.59 -13.24 10.20
N GLU A 368 2.77 -13.45 10.80
CA GLU A 368 3.15 -12.77 12.03
C GLU A 368 3.78 -11.42 11.74
N MET A 369 3.17 -10.33 12.21
CA MET A 369 3.69 -8.98 11.98
C MET A 369 4.50 -8.46 13.17
N PHE A 370 4.60 -9.22 14.23
CA PHE A 370 5.30 -8.83 15.46
C PHE A 370 4.69 -7.56 16.06
N ILE A 371 5.42 -6.82 16.88
CA ILE A 371 4.93 -5.57 17.48
C ILE A 371 5.15 -4.42 16.50
N SER A 372 4.45 -4.47 15.37
CA SER A 372 4.49 -3.49 14.27
C SER A 372 3.08 -3.25 13.75
N GLU A 373 2.25 -2.54 14.52
CA GLU A 373 0.82 -2.42 14.24
C GLU A 373 0.53 -1.60 12.98
N GLN A 374 1.42 -0.65 12.60
CA GLN A 374 1.28 0.07 11.33
C GLN A 374 1.47 -0.89 10.14
N GLN A 375 2.50 -1.73 10.19
CA GLN A 375 2.73 -2.74 9.17
C GLN A 375 1.65 -3.83 9.17
N LEU A 376 1.10 -4.17 10.33
CA LEU A 376 -0.02 -5.12 10.44
C LEU A 376 -1.21 -4.67 9.59
N ILE A 377 -1.64 -3.41 9.74
CA ILE A 377 -2.75 -2.85 8.98
C ILE A 377 -2.39 -2.70 7.50
N ALA A 378 -1.22 -2.15 7.19
CA ALA A 378 -0.77 -1.97 5.81
C ALA A 378 -0.66 -3.32 5.07
N SER A 379 -0.15 -4.37 5.73
CA SER A 379 -0.11 -5.72 5.12
C SER A 379 -1.53 -6.24 4.83
N ALA A 380 -2.49 -5.99 5.71
CA ALA A 380 -3.88 -6.33 5.44
C ALA A 380 -4.43 -5.57 4.23
N VAL A 381 -4.13 -4.27 4.09
CA VAL A 381 -4.51 -3.47 2.91
C VAL A 381 -3.90 -4.08 1.64
N GLY A 382 -2.59 -4.34 1.62
CA GLY A 382 -1.94 -4.93 0.46
C GLY A 382 -2.44 -6.32 0.08
N LEU A 383 -2.78 -7.17 1.06
CA LEU A 383 -3.43 -8.46 0.82
C LEU A 383 -4.84 -8.29 0.21
N SER A 384 -5.59 -7.27 0.65
CA SER A 384 -6.91 -6.98 0.10
C SER A 384 -6.86 -6.53 -1.36
N VAL A 385 -5.82 -5.81 -1.77
CA VAL A 385 -5.54 -5.46 -3.18
C VAL A 385 -5.47 -6.71 -4.07
N ARG A 386 -4.98 -7.83 -3.50
CA ARG A 386 -4.90 -9.12 -4.20
C ARG A 386 -6.16 -9.99 -4.05
N GLY A 387 -7.25 -9.42 -3.55
CA GLY A 387 -8.53 -10.10 -3.38
C GLY A 387 -8.54 -11.16 -2.27
N TYR A 388 -7.64 -11.07 -1.29
CA TYR A 388 -7.71 -11.83 -0.06
C TYR A 388 -8.64 -11.16 0.95
N ILE A 389 -9.08 -11.92 1.93
CA ILE A 389 -9.95 -11.49 3.04
C ILE A 389 -9.07 -11.50 4.31
N PRO A 390 -8.28 -10.45 4.57
CA PRO A 390 -7.36 -10.42 5.69
C PRO A 390 -8.08 -10.08 6.99
N PHE A 391 -7.83 -10.87 8.03
CA PHE A 391 -8.18 -10.59 9.41
C PHE A 391 -6.92 -10.20 10.17
N ALA A 392 -6.83 -8.94 10.61
CA ALA A 392 -5.74 -8.41 11.39
C ALA A 392 -6.14 -8.27 12.85
N SER A 393 -5.40 -8.89 13.76
CA SER A 393 -5.72 -8.94 15.18
C SER A 393 -4.59 -8.44 16.08
N SER A 394 -4.99 -7.75 17.13
CA SER A 394 -4.16 -7.34 18.26
C SER A 394 -5.08 -6.92 19.42
N PHE A 395 -4.52 -6.38 20.51
CA PHE A 395 -5.32 -5.73 21.55
C PHE A 395 -5.95 -4.45 20.97
N ALA A 396 -7.21 -4.22 21.26
CA ALA A 396 -7.96 -3.09 20.71
C ALA A 396 -7.27 -1.74 20.90
N ALA A 397 -6.63 -1.53 22.07
CA ALA A 397 -5.90 -0.31 22.36
C ALA A 397 -4.77 -0.04 21.36
N PHE A 398 -4.01 -1.07 21.00
CA PHE A 398 -2.87 -0.94 20.09
C PHE A 398 -3.29 -0.99 18.64
N LEU A 399 -4.20 -1.91 18.31
CA LEU A 399 -4.71 -2.10 16.95
C LEU A 399 -5.34 -0.83 16.38
N ILE A 400 -6.03 -0.05 17.23
CA ILE A 400 -6.75 1.14 16.77
C ILE A 400 -5.92 2.41 16.94
N ALA A 401 -5.20 2.58 18.06
CA ALA A 401 -4.56 3.86 18.35
C ALA A 401 -3.25 4.05 17.55
N ARG A 402 -2.35 3.05 17.50
CA ARG A 402 -1.06 3.21 16.83
C ARG A 402 -1.18 3.36 15.31
N PRO A 403 -1.94 2.51 14.60
CA PRO A 403 -2.05 2.58 13.14
C PRO A 403 -3.28 3.37 12.67
N TYR A 404 -3.82 4.30 13.46
CA TYR A 404 -5.09 4.96 13.12
C TYR A 404 -5.08 5.63 11.75
N ASP A 405 -3.97 6.27 11.35
CA ASP A 405 -3.85 6.86 10.03
C ASP A 405 -3.86 5.81 8.90
N PHE A 406 -3.27 4.63 9.14
CA PHE A 406 -3.35 3.49 8.20
C PHE A 406 -4.79 3.00 8.04
N ILE A 407 -5.56 2.92 9.14
CA ILE A 407 -6.98 2.55 9.09
C ILE A 407 -7.79 3.62 8.35
N ARG A 408 -7.50 4.90 8.59
CA ARG A 408 -8.14 6.01 7.87
C ARG A 408 -7.85 5.90 6.36
N MET A 409 -6.61 5.68 5.98
CA MET A 409 -6.23 5.53 4.57
C MET A 409 -6.75 4.23 3.95
N ALA A 410 -6.93 3.16 4.73
CA ALA A 410 -7.65 1.97 4.27
C ALA A 410 -9.09 2.30 3.87
N GLY A 411 -9.78 3.13 4.68
CA GLY A 411 -11.11 3.63 4.33
C GLY A 411 -11.10 4.51 3.06
N VAL A 412 -10.09 5.35 2.89
CA VAL A 412 -9.91 6.17 1.68
C VAL A 412 -9.60 5.32 0.45
N SER A 413 -8.87 4.22 0.62
CA SER A 413 -8.57 3.23 -0.43
C SER A 413 -9.74 2.28 -0.73
N GLU A 414 -10.84 2.36 0.03
CA GLU A 414 -11.94 1.39 -0.01
C GLU A 414 -11.46 -0.06 0.17
N ALA A 415 -10.42 -0.24 1.01
CA ALA A 415 -9.80 -1.54 1.23
C ALA A 415 -10.71 -2.49 2.01
N ASN A 416 -10.72 -3.76 1.63
CA ASN A 416 -11.50 -4.82 2.25
C ASN A 416 -10.71 -5.50 3.38
N ILE A 417 -10.71 -4.93 4.58
CA ILE A 417 -9.95 -5.44 5.73
C ILE A 417 -10.84 -5.72 6.95
N ARG A 418 -10.46 -6.71 7.74
CA ARG A 418 -11.15 -7.17 8.95
C ARG A 418 -10.23 -6.95 10.14
N LEU A 419 -10.65 -6.09 11.05
CA LEU A 419 -9.90 -5.72 12.24
C LEU A 419 -10.55 -6.38 13.47
N VAL A 420 -9.77 -7.10 14.27
CA VAL A 420 -10.28 -7.75 15.48
C VAL A 420 -9.50 -7.25 16.68
N GLY A 421 -10.11 -6.30 17.41
CA GLY A 421 -9.55 -5.73 18.63
C GLY A 421 -10.02 -6.49 19.87
N THR A 422 -9.11 -7.22 20.50
CA THR A 422 -9.41 -7.96 21.73
C THR A 422 -9.05 -7.15 22.97
N HIS A 423 -9.42 -7.63 24.16
CA HIS A 423 -9.13 -6.99 25.44
C HIS A 423 -9.67 -5.55 25.55
N ALA A 424 -10.77 -5.25 24.85
CA ALA A 424 -11.33 -3.92 24.81
C ALA A 424 -12.02 -3.54 26.13
N GLY A 425 -11.96 -2.24 26.47
CA GLY A 425 -12.61 -1.66 27.64
C GLY A 425 -11.87 -1.89 28.96
N VAL A 426 -12.55 -1.54 30.05
CA VAL A 426 -11.98 -1.59 31.42
C VAL A 426 -11.80 -3.01 31.97
N GLU A 427 -12.41 -3.99 31.33
CA GLU A 427 -12.40 -5.37 31.76
C GLU A 427 -11.01 -6.04 31.71
N ILE A 428 -10.08 -5.48 30.99
CA ILE A 428 -8.69 -5.94 31.00
C ILE A 428 -8.10 -5.96 32.42
N GLY A 429 -8.61 -5.08 33.30
CA GLY A 429 -8.40 -5.14 34.75
C GLY A 429 -6.99 -4.73 35.18
N GLN A 430 -6.27 -5.67 35.74
CA GLN A 430 -4.97 -5.44 36.40
C GLN A 430 -3.85 -4.94 35.49
N ASP A 431 -3.94 -5.10 34.18
CA ASP A 431 -2.95 -4.58 33.23
C ASP A 431 -3.02 -3.03 33.15
N GLY A 432 -4.11 -2.46 33.62
CA GLY A 432 -4.25 -1.03 33.84
C GLY A 432 -4.62 -0.20 32.61
N PRO A 433 -4.68 1.13 32.76
CA PRO A 433 -5.24 2.04 31.75
C PRO A 433 -4.53 2.04 30.41
N SER A 434 -3.23 1.75 30.37
CA SER A 434 -2.46 1.73 29.12
C SER A 434 -2.88 0.62 28.16
N GLN A 435 -3.60 -0.39 28.66
CA GLN A 435 -4.09 -1.53 27.89
C GLN A 435 -5.59 -1.43 27.58
N MET A 436 -6.30 -0.46 28.18
CA MET A 436 -7.75 -0.27 28.01
C MET A 436 -8.03 0.47 26.69
N ALA A 437 -8.82 -0.15 25.85
CA ALA A 437 -9.39 0.53 24.68
C ALA A 437 -10.75 1.12 25.06
N LEU A 438 -10.80 2.42 25.31
CA LEU A 438 -12.02 3.16 25.64
C LEU A 438 -12.54 3.98 24.47
N GLU A 439 -11.63 4.41 23.59
CA GLU A 439 -11.87 5.27 22.42
C GLU A 439 -12.10 4.50 21.12
N ASP A 440 -11.88 3.22 21.08
CA ASP A 440 -11.87 2.38 19.90
C ASP A 440 -13.16 2.45 19.07
N ILE A 441 -14.33 2.37 19.72
CA ILE A 441 -15.62 2.49 19.02
C ILE A 441 -15.77 3.88 18.39
N ALA A 442 -15.42 4.95 19.11
CA ALA A 442 -15.54 6.30 18.61
C ALA A 442 -14.59 6.54 17.43
N ALA A 443 -13.33 6.09 17.54
CA ALA A 443 -12.34 6.18 16.49
C ALA A 443 -12.79 5.43 15.23
N MET A 444 -13.23 4.19 15.37
CA MET A 444 -13.66 3.37 14.24
C MET A 444 -14.93 3.90 13.56
N ARG A 445 -15.89 4.44 14.33
CA ARG A 445 -17.08 5.08 13.76
C ARG A 445 -16.79 6.36 12.96
N ALA A 446 -15.64 6.96 13.13
CA ALA A 446 -15.21 8.12 12.35
C ALA A 446 -14.58 7.77 11.00
N ILE A 447 -14.25 6.50 10.77
CA ILE A 447 -13.67 6.04 9.50
C ILE A 447 -14.76 5.91 8.44
N HIS A 448 -14.50 6.43 7.26
CA HIS A 448 -15.37 6.33 6.10
C HIS A 448 -15.66 4.86 5.75
N THR A 449 -16.93 4.54 5.51
CA THR A 449 -17.41 3.17 5.16
C THR A 449 -17.14 2.09 6.21
N SER A 450 -16.73 2.43 7.43
CA SER A 450 -16.47 1.42 8.46
C SER A 450 -17.75 0.80 9.03
N VAL A 451 -17.64 -0.49 9.37
CA VAL A 451 -18.63 -1.24 10.13
C VAL A 451 -18.04 -1.60 11.50
N VAL A 452 -18.75 -1.28 12.57
CA VAL A 452 -18.33 -1.58 13.95
C VAL A 452 -19.27 -2.61 14.57
N LEU A 453 -18.70 -3.75 14.97
CA LEU A 453 -19.41 -4.90 15.51
C LEU A 453 -18.99 -5.13 16.97
N TYR A 454 -19.97 -5.31 17.85
CA TYR A 454 -19.72 -5.58 19.26
C TYR A 454 -20.61 -6.73 19.76
N PRO A 455 -20.12 -7.97 19.68
CA PRO A 455 -20.85 -9.15 20.16
C PRO A 455 -20.92 -9.18 21.69
N SER A 456 -21.96 -9.80 22.23
CA SER A 456 -22.18 -9.97 23.68
C SER A 456 -21.75 -11.33 24.20
N ASP A 457 -21.71 -12.35 23.35
CA ASP A 457 -21.42 -13.74 23.73
C ASP A 457 -20.73 -14.52 22.60
N ALA A 458 -20.48 -15.81 22.81
CA ALA A 458 -19.79 -16.65 21.84
C ALA A 458 -20.55 -16.88 20.53
N PRO A 459 -21.85 -17.25 20.51
CA PRO A 459 -22.60 -17.40 19.27
C PRO A 459 -22.67 -16.11 18.45
N SER A 460 -22.93 -14.96 19.07
CA SER A 460 -22.94 -13.68 18.36
C SER A 460 -21.56 -13.33 17.80
N THR A 461 -20.48 -13.69 18.51
CA THR A 461 -19.11 -13.50 18.01
C THR A 461 -18.86 -14.35 16.77
N ALA A 462 -19.16 -15.65 16.83
CA ALA A 462 -18.92 -16.55 15.70
C ALA A 462 -19.71 -16.16 14.45
N ALA A 463 -20.99 -15.82 14.62
CA ALA A 463 -21.83 -15.36 13.52
C ALA A 463 -21.32 -14.06 12.90
N LEU A 464 -20.90 -13.07 13.73
CA LEU A 464 -20.37 -11.80 13.24
C LEU A 464 -18.99 -11.95 12.58
N VAL A 465 -18.14 -12.87 13.05
CA VAL A 465 -16.87 -13.19 12.37
C VAL A 465 -17.11 -13.76 10.97
N ALA A 466 -18.10 -14.65 10.81
CA ALA A 466 -18.47 -15.14 9.49
C ALA A 466 -19.04 -14.00 8.60
N THR A 467 -19.92 -13.16 9.16
CA THR A 467 -20.49 -12.00 8.47
C THR A 467 -19.41 -11.00 8.03
N MET A 468 -18.38 -10.76 8.86
CA MET A 468 -17.24 -9.91 8.50
C MET A 468 -16.57 -10.37 7.21
N ALA A 469 -16.41 -11.67 7.02
CA ALA A 469 -15.73 -12.21 5.83
C ALA A 469 -16.47 -11.85 4.52
N ASP A 470 -17.76 -11.60 4.60
CA ASP A 470 -18.65 -11.29 3.47
C ASP A 470 -19.02 -9.79 3.39
N THR A 471 -18.49 -8.95 4.28
CA THR A 471 -18.80 -7.53 4.33
C THR A 471 -17.66 -6.70 3.74
N ASP A 472 -17.95 -5.91 2.73
CA ASP A 472 -16.96 -5.03 2.11
C ASP A 472 -16.57 -3.85 3.02
N GLY A 473 -15.38 -3.31 2.78
CA GLY A 473 -14.84 -2.15 3.48
C GLY A 473 -14.04 -2.50 4.74
N VAL A 474 -13.90 -1.53 5.63
CA VAL A 474 -13.19 -1.68 6.91
C VAL A 474 -14.16 -2.16 7.97
N VAL A 475 -14.04 -3.41 8.40
CA VAL A 475 -14.93 -4.00 9.41
C VAL A 475 -14.16 -4.25 10.70
N TYR A 476 -14.63 -3.67 11.80
CA TYR A 476 -14.03 -3.80 13.12
C TYR A 476 -14.91 -4.61 14.06
N LEU A 477 -14.37 -5.71 14.60
CA LEU A 477 -14.98 -6.49 15.68
C LEU A 477 -14.29 -6.15 17.01
N ARG A 478 -15.08 -5.73 17.97
CA ARG A 478 -14.65 -5.45 19.35
C ARG A 478 -14.88 -6.65 20.25
N ALA A 479 -13.82 -7.28 20.72
CA ALA A 479 -13.90 -8.42 21.63
C ALA A 479 -13.34 -8.08 23.02
N THR A 480 -13.87 -8.73 24.05
CA THR A 480 -13.48 -8.54 25.45
C THR A 480 -12.58 -9.67 25.94
N ARG A 481 -11.97 -9.48 27.13
CA ARG A 481 -11.08 -10.49 27.77
C ARG A 481 -11.85 -11.58 28.49
N GLY A 482 -12.89 -11.20 29.22
CA GLY A 482 -13.61 -12.08 30.15
C GLY A 482 -14.54 -13.08 29.47
N ALA A 483 -14.87 -14.12 30.23
CA ALA A 483 -15.84 -15.13 29.79
C ALA A 483 -17.24 -14.77 30.31
N TYR A 484 -18.19 -14.72 29.40
CA TYR A 484 -19.60 -14.41 29.67
C TYR A 484 -20.50 -15.60 29.40
N PRO A 485 -21.66 -15.70 30.08
CA PRO A 485 -22.64 -16.72 29.76
C PRO A 485 -23.12 -16.58 28.31
N VAL A 486 -23.24 -17.71 27.62
CA VAL A 486 -23.94 -17.80 26.33
C VAL A 486 -25.42 -17.53 26.57
N ILE A 487 -25.98 -16.56 25.85
CA ILE A 487 -27.37 -16.10 25.96
C ILE A 487 -28.18 -16.34 24.69
N TYR A 488 -27.52 -16.54 23.55
CA TYR A 488 -28.17 -16.81 22.26
C TYR A 488 -28.01 -18.25 21.83
N GLY A 489 -29.05 -18.78 21.22
CA GLY A 489 -29.03 -20.10 20.57
C GLY A 489 -28.36 -20.05 19.18
N PRO A 490 -28.08 -21.23 18.59
CA PRO A 490 -27.39 -21.30 17.28
C PRO A 490 -28.22 -20.78 16.10
N GLU A 491 -29.55 -20.66 16.26
CA GLU A 491 -30.45 -20.18 15.22
C GLU A 491 -30.62 -18.64 15.22
N GLU A 492 -29.94 -17.98 16.13
CA GLU A 492 -30.09 -16.53 16.27
C GLU A 492 -29.32 -15.77 15.18
N GLU A 493 -29.98 -14.79 14.58
CA GLU A 493 -29.40 -13.95 13.53
C GLU A 493 -28.89 -12.61 14.05
N PHE A 494 -27.76 -12.12 13.49
CA PHE A 494 -27.09 -10.89 13.88
C PHE A 494 -26.85 -10.01 12.63
N PRO A 495 -27.89 -9.36 12.07
CA PRO A 495 -27.74 -8.52 10.90
C PRO A 495 -26.94 -7.26 11.22
N ILE A 496 -26.09 -6.82 10.27
CA ILE A 496 -25.37 -5.56 10.36
C ILE A 496 -26.36 -4.38 10.37
N GLY A 497 -26.05 -3.37 11.20
CA GLY A 497 -26.86 -2.14 11.30
C GLY A 497 -27.96 -2.19 12.36
N GLY A 498 -28.05 -3.29 13.12
CA GLY A 498 -29.00 -3.47 14.21
C GLY A 498 -28.34 -3.58 15.58
N CYS A 499 -29.21 -3.67 16.60
CA CYS A 499 -28.84 -4.05 17.96
C CYS A 499 -29.96 -4.85 18.61
N LYS A 500 -29.62 -5.72 19.58
CA LYS A 500 -30.59 -6.45 20.40
C LYS A 500 -30.69 -5.80 21.78
N ILE A 501 -31.92 -5.51 22.19
CA ILE A 501 -32.22 -4.87 23.49
C ILE A 501 -32.81 -5.95 24.40
N HIS A 502 -32.03 -6.37 25.40
CA HIS A 502 -32.44 -7.36 26.39
C HIS A 502 -33.25 -6.76 27.55
N ARG A 503 -32.99 -5.50 27.85
CA ARG A 503 -33.66 -4.76 28.92
C ARG A 503 -33.86 -3.31 28.50
N ALA A 504 -35.12 -2.88 28.45
CA ALA A 504 -35.54 -1.53 28.11
C ALA A 504 -36.21 -0.91 29.36
N GLU A 505 -35.42 -0.34 30.29
CA GLU A 505 -35.88 0.44 31.45
C GLU A 505 -35.28 1.82 31.39
#